data_0f439aa665eb3d58055d78371cdced5c
#
_entry.id   0f439aa665eb3d58055d78371cdced5c
#
_cell.length_a   1.000
_cell.length_b   1.000
_cell.length_c   1.000
_cell.angle_alpha   90.00
_cell.angle_beta   90.00
_cell.angle_gamma   90.00
#
_symmetry.space_group_name_H-M   'P 1'
#
loop_
_entity.id
_entity.type
_entity.pdbx_description
1 polymer ?
#
loop_
_entity_poly.entity_id
_entity_poly.type
_entity_poly.pdbx_seq_one_letter_code
_entity_poly.pdbx_strand_id
1 'polypeptide(L)'
;MKLAALPCGMIDWTGISPTSHPGETGTATARTRSFGDIQLRLVDYSASYLADHWCDKGHILLVTEGAVTIEHRDGTRYDLSAGTSWHVGDGGAPAHRVLSERGATVFIVD
;
A
#
# COMPACT_ATOMS: atom_id res chain seq x y z
N MET A 1 10.44 15.93 0.90
CA MET A 1 10.84 14.63 1.52
C MET A 1 12.35 14.64 1.66
N LYS A 2 12.84 14.41 2.84
CA LYS A 2 14.28 14.26 3.07
C LYS A 2 14.61 12.76 3.12
N LEU A 3 15.54 12.33 2.28
CA LEU A 3 15.93 10.93 2.14
C LEU A 3 17.35 10.67 2.64
N ALA A 4 17.82 11.46 3.61
CA ALA A 4 19.20 11.39 4.08
C ALA A 4 19.60 10.01 4.64
N ALA A 5 18.65 9.27 5.19
CA ALA A 5 18.88 7.93 5.74
C ALA A 5 18.73 6.80 4.71
N LEU A 6 18.41 7.12 3.46
CA LEU A 6 18.20 6.12 2.41
C LEU A 6 19.52 5.86 1.69
N PRO A 7 20.12 4.68 1.83
CA PRO A 7 21.36 4.37 1.14
C PRO A 7 21.14 4.23 -0.37
N CYS A 8 22.21 4.44 -1.14
CA CYS A 8 22.18 4.12 -2.56
C CYS A 8 22.16 2.58 -2.73
N GLY A 9 21.30 2.10 -3.60
CA GLY A 9 21.20 0.68 -3.87
C GLY A 9 20.01 0.34 -4.74
N MET A 10 19.80 -0.95 -4.92
CA MET A 10 18.66 -1.49 -5.65
C MET A 10 18.00 -2.61 -4.83
N ILE A 11 16.74 -2.85 -5.08
CA ILE A 11 15.99 -3.93 -4.47
C ILE A 11 15.54 -4.88 -5.57
N ASP A 12 15.94 -6.13 -5.47
CA ASP A 12 15.32 -7.21 -6.22
C ASP A 12 14.19 -7.78 -5.38
N TRP A 13 12.97 -7.41 -5.72
CA TRP A 13 11.79 -7.82 -4.94
C TRP A 13 11.59 -9.32 -4.95
N THR A 14 12.07 -10.04 -5.97
CA THR A 14 11.97 -11.50 -6.01
C THR A 14 12.85 -12.18 -4.98
N GLY A 15 13.88 -11.49 -4.49
CA GLY A 15 14.77 -11.97 -3.43
C GLY A 15 14.25 -11.73 -2.02
N ILE A 16 13.14 -11.04 -1.85
CA ILE A 16 12.53 -10.75 -0.54
C ILE A 16 11.38 -11.72 -0.29
N SER A 17 11.45 -12.46 0.82
CA SER A 17 10.37 -13.36 1.20
C SER A 17 9.10 -12.59 1.52
N PRO A 18 7.95 -12.95 0.93
CA PRO A 18 6.70 -12.28 1.21
C PRO A 18 6.14 -12.66 2.58
N THR A 19 5.41 -11.72 3.18
CA THR A 19 4.63 -11.93 4.39
C THR A 19 3.16 -11.77 4.07
N SER A 20 2.34 -12.73 4.51
CA SER A 20 0.90 -12.72 4.27
C SER A 20 0.17 -12.04 5.43
N HIS A 21 -0.73 -11.14 5.09
CA HIS A 21 -1.59 -10.41 6.04
C HIS A 21 -3.05 -10.60 5.63
N PRO A 22 -3.81 -11.43 6.34
CA PRO A 22 -5.24 -11.59 6.03
C PRO A 22 -5.99 -10.29 6.24
N GLY A 23 -6.88 -9.94 5.30
CA GLY A 23 -7.87 -8.90 5.50
C GLY A 23 -9.11 -9.45 6.20
N GLU A 24 -10.15 -8.65 6.31
CA GLU A 24 -11.48 -9.17 6.67
C GLU A 24 -11.90 -10.22 5.64
N THR A 25 -11.62 -9.94 4.37
CA THR A 25 -11.68 -10.89 3.27
C THR A 25 -10.41 -10.76 2.44
N GLY A 26 -10.00 -11.83 1.78
CA GLY A 26 -8.80 -11.84 0.98
C GLY A 26 -7.52 -11.70 1.79
N THR A 27 -6.42 -11.56 1.09
CA THR A 27 -5.08 -11.53 1.67
C THR A 27 -4.22 -10.49 0.97
N ALA A 28 -3.45 -9.72 1.74
CA ALA A 28 -2.36 -8.90 1.25
C ALA A 28 -1.04 -9.65 1.46
N THR A 29 -0.25 -9.77 0.41
CA THR A 29 1.05 -10.41 0.45
C THR A 29 2.11 -9.35 0.20
N ALA A 30 2.90 -9.03 1.22
CA ALA A 30 3.81 -7.89 1.19
C ALA A 30 5.27 -8.32 1.21
N ARG A 31 6.07 -7.67 0.37
CA ARG A 31 7.52 -7.68 0.44
C ARG A 31 7.95 -6.31 0.91
N THR A 32 8.75 -6.25 1.97
CA THR A 32 9.09 -4.99 2.64
C THR A 32 10.59 -4.85 2.81
N ARG A 33 11.08 -3.65 2.52
CA ARG A 33 12.45 -3.24 2.85
C ARG A 33 12.37 -1.95 3.65
N SER A 34 12.96 -1.94 4.84
CA SER A 34 12.96 -0.79 5.73
C SER A 34 14.32 -0.11 5.75
N PHE A 35 14.32 1.23 5.74
CA PHE A 35 15.49 2.07 5.86
C PHE A 35 15.19 3.16 6.88
N GLY A 36 15.60 2.96 8.14
CA GLY A 36 15.20 3.86 9.21
C GLY A 36 13.68 3.93 9.34
N ASP A 37 13.13 5.12 9.25
CA ASP A 37 11.68 5.37 9.35
C ASP A 37 10.92 5.19 8.02
N ILE A 38 11.63 4.84 6.95
CA ILE A 38 11.04 4.68 5.63
C ILE A 38 10.87 3.20 5.32
N GLN A 39 9.68 2.82 4.87
CA GLN A 39 9.40 1.48 4.34
C GLN A 39 9.09 1.58 2.86
N LEU A 40 9.73 0.72 2.08
CA LEU A 40 9.37 0.48 0.69
C LEU A 40 8.71 -0.89 0.65
N ARG A 41 7.49 -0.95 0.09
CA ARG A 41 6.72 -2.18 0.07
C ARG A 41 6.18 -2.46 -1.32
N LEU A 42 6.26 -3.71 -1.73
CA LEU A 42 5.55 -4.21 -2.90
C LEU A 42 4.49 -5.18 -2.39
N VAL A 43 3.23 -4.87 -2.64
CA VAL A 43 2.09 -5.58 -2.05
C VAL A 43 1.18 -6.11 -3.15
N ASP A 44 0.87 -7.40 -3.04
CA ASP A 44 -0.14 -8.05 -3.88
C ASP A 44 -1.41 -8.26 -3.06
N TYR A 45 -2.52 -7.71 -3.54
CA TYR A 45 -3.83 -7.95 -2.96
C TYR A 45 -4.54 -9.04 -3.77
N SER A 46 -5.09 -10.03 -3.08
CA SER A 46 -5.94 -11.03 -3.72
C SER A 46 -7.27 -10.43 -4.16
N ALA A 47 -8.01 -11.14 -5.00
CA ALA A 47 -9.39 -10.77 -5.32
C ALA A 47 -10.23 -10.71 -4.04
N SER A 48 -11.21 -9.80 -4.02
CA SER A 48 -12.11 -9.59 -2.87
C SER A 48 -11.37 -9.23 -1.57
N TYR A 49 -10.24 -8.53 -1.68
CA TYR A 49 -9.53 -8.04 -0.51
C TYR A 49 -10.26 -6.87 0.14
N LEU A 50 -10.38 -6.91 1.45
CA LEU A 50 -10.83 -5.82 2.29
C LEU A 50 -9.93 -5.75 3.52
N ALA A 51 -9.25 -4.62 3.73
CA ALA A 51 -8.38 -4.45 4.89
C ALA A 51 -9.16 -4.63 6.20
N ASP A 52 -8.50 -5.23 7.18
CA ASP A 52 -9.10 -5.56 8.47
C ASP A 52 -9.07 -4.41 9.48
N HIS A 53 -8.45 -3.29 9.13
CA HIS A 53 -8.35 -2.14 10.01
C HIS A 53 -8.30 -0.84 9.21
N TRP A 54 -8.60 0.26 9.88
CA TRP A 54 -8.45 1.61 9.37
C TRP A 54 -7.06 2.14 9.73
N CYS A 55 -6.43 2.85 8.80
CA CYS A 55 -5.08 3.38 8.94
C CYS A 55 -5.10 4.90 8.89
N ASP A 56 -4.32 5.55 9.74
CA ASP A 56 -4.16 7.01 9.75
C ASP A 56 -2.74 7.46 9.38
N LYS A 57 -1.88 6.53 8.97
CA LYS A 57 -0.51 6.80 8.56
C LYS A 57 -0.43 7.35 7.15
N GLY A 58 0.61 8.14 6.89
CA GLY A 58 0.93 8.65 5.57
C GLY A 58 1.46 7.58 4.63
N HIS A 59 1.09 7.68 3.36
CA HIS A 59 1.54 6.78 2.31
C HIS A 59 1.69 7.52 1.00
N ILE A 60 2.61 7.02 0.17
CA ILE A 60 2.61 7.25 -1.27
C ILE A 60 2.38 5.89 -1.90
N LEU A 61 1.34 5.75 -2.70
CA LEU A 61 0.92 4.46 -3.26
C LEU A 61 0.76 4.58 -4.78
N LEU A 62 1.37 3.66 -5.51
CA LEU A 62 1.24 3.54 -6.96
C LEU A 62 0.67 2.17 -7.29
N VAL A 63 -0.43 2.13 -8.03
CA VAL A 63 -0.98 0.87 -8.55
C VAL A 63 -0.21 0.51 -9.83
N THR A 64 0.43 -0.65 -9.83
CA THR A 64 1.18 -1.14 -11.00
C THR A 64 0.38 -2.14 -11.81
N GLU A 65 -0.49 -2.92 -11.18
CA GLU A 65 -1.38 -3.89 -11.84
C GLU A 65 -2.72 -3.92 -11.14
N GLY A 66 -3.79 -4.16 -11.88
CA GLY A 66 -5.14 -4.27 -11.34
C GLY A 66 -5.71 -2.93 -10.91
N ALA A 67 -6.51 -2.95 -9.87
CA ALA A 67 -7.17 -1.77 -9.34
C ALA A 67 -7.44 -1.92 -7.84
N VAL A 68 -7.36 -0.80 -7.13
CA VAL A 68 -7.75 -0.72 -5.72
C VAL A 68 -8.69 0.46 -5.51
N THR A 69 -9.45 0.40 -4.44
CA THR A 69 -10.18 1.55 -3.91
C THR A 69 -9.62 1.91 -2.55
N ILE A 70 -9.35 3.20 -2.35
CA ILE A 70 -9.05 3.74 -1.03
C ILE A 70 -10.35 4.33 -0.50
N GLU A 71 -10.78 3.84 0.65
CA GLU A 71 -12.00 4.30 1.32
C GLU A 71 -11.61 4.99 2.62
N HIS A 72 -12.09 6.22 2.82
CA HIS A 72 -11.95 6.95 4.07
C HIS A 72 -13.18 6.77 4.95
N ARG A 73 -13.00 6.93 6.26
CA ARG A 73 -14.10 6.80 7.23
C ARG A 73 -15.25 7.77 7.01
N ASP A 74 -14.98 8.92 6.40
CA ASP A 74 -16.02 9.92 6.05
C ASP A 74 -16.80 9.56 4.78
N GLY A 75 -16.50 8.42 4.15
CA GLY A 75 -17.14 7.96 2.92
C GLY A 75 -16.45 8.40 1.63
N THR A 76 -15.43 9.24 1.71
CA THR A 76 -14.63 9.62 0.54
C THR A 76 -13.93 8.38 -0.03
N ARG A 77 -13.98 8.21 -1.36
CA ARG A 77 -13.38 7.07 -2.04
C ARG A 77 -12.55 7.54 -3.22
N TYR A 78 -11.44 6.85 -3.44
CA TYR A 78 -10.58 7.02 -4.62
C TYR A 78 -10.46 5.68 -5.32
N ASP A 79 -10.92 5.59 -6.56
CA ASP A 79 -10.77 4.40 -7.39
C ASP A 79 -9.51 4.54 -8.22
N LEU A 80 -8.55 3.66 -7.99
CA LEU A 80 -7.23 3.70 -8.59
C LEU A 80 -7.04 2.51 -9.52
N SER A 81 -6.84 2.79 -10.80
CA SER A 81 -6.41 1.80 -11.79
C SER A 81 -4.89 1.78 -11.93
N ALA A 82 -4.36 0.78 -12.64
CA ALA A 82 -2.92 0.70 -12.93
C ALA A 82 -2.43 2.00 -13.56
N GLY A 83 -1.29 2.50 -13.07
CA GLY A 83 -0.70 3.76 -13.51
C GLY A 83 -1.17 4.99 -12.74
N THR A 84 -2.04 4.84 -11.75
CA THR A 84 -2.48 5.95 -10.88
C THR A 84 -1.89 5.85 -9.50
N SER A 85 -1.73 6.99 -8.86
CA SER A 85 -1.16 7.11 -7.52
C SER A 85 -2.12 7.82 -6.58
N TRP A 86 -1.99 7.50 -5.30
CA TRP A 86 -2.67 8.18 -4.21
C TRP A 86 -1.66 8.50 -3.12
N HIS A 87 -1.89 9.58 -2.41
CA HIS A 87 -1.00 9.98 -1.33
C HIS A 87 -1.78 10.63 -0.21
N VAL A 88 -1.27 10.51 1.01
CA VAL A 88 -1.80 11.15 2.20
C VAL A 88 -0.66 11.32 3.22
N GLY A 89 -0.65 12.44 3.92
CA GLY A 89 0.26 12.65 5.05
C GLY A 89 -0.26 11.99 6.33
N ASP A 90 0.60 11.85 7.34
CA ASP A 90 0.21 11.33 8.64
C ASP A 90 -0.89 12.20 9.24
N GLY A 91 -2.02 11.59 9.57
CA GLY A 91 -3.17 12.30 10.12
C GLY A 91 -3.76 13.36 9.19
N GLY A 92 -3.34 13.40 7.91
CA GLY A 92 -3.72 14.45 6.97
C GLY A 92 -5.15 14.35 6.42
N ALA A 93 -5.83 13.27 6.70
CA ALA A 93 -7.20 12.99 6.27
C ALA A 93 -7.85 12.01 7.24
N PRO A 94 -9.18 11.81 7.19
CA PRO A 94 -9.80 10.71 7.91
C PRO A 94 -9.13 9.38 7.62
N ALA A 95 -9.12 8.49 8.60
CA ALA A 95 -8.51 7.17 8.45
C ALA A 95 -9.03 6.46 7.19
N HIS A 96 -8.20 5.65 6.59
CA HIS A 96 -8.47 4.99 5.32
C HIS A 96 -8.23 3.49 5.40
N ARG A 97 -8.77 2.77 4.42
CA ARG A 97 -8.49 1.36 4.19
C ARG A 97 -8.48 1.06 2.70
N VAL A 98 -7.78 -0.01 2.34
CA VAL A 98 -7.70 -0.49 0.96
C VAL A 98 -8.69 -1.62 0.75
N LEU A 99 -9.33 -1.61 -0.39
CA LEU A 99 -10.08 -2.76 -0.88
C LEU A 99 -9.79 -2.97 -2.37
N SER A 100 -9.87 -4.23 -2.82
CA SER A 100 -9.64 -4.58 -4.21
C SER A 100 -10.57 -5.71 -4.61
N GLU A 101 -11.46 -5.46 -5.55
CA GLU A 101 -12.44 -6.45 -5.99
C GLU A 101 -11.77 -7.60 -6.76
N ARG A 102 -10.86 -7.27 -7.68
CA ARG A 102 -10.26 -8.25 -8.59
C ARG A 102 -8.80 -8.56 -8.29
N GLY A 103 -8.22 -7.90 -7.32
CA GLY A 103 -6.82 -8.01 -7.00
C GLY A 103 -5.98 -6.91 -7.65
N ALA A 104 -4.80 -6.69 -7.11
CA ALA A 104 -3.92 -5.63 -7.57
C ALA A 104 -2.50 -5.85 -7.05
N THR A 105 -1.55 -5.22 -7.73
CA THR A 105 -0.19 -5.03 -7.23
C THR A 105 0.06 -3.56 -7.04
N VAL A 106 0.58 -3.17 -5.88
CA VAL A 106 0.86 -1.78 -5.55
C VAL A 106 2.26 -1.62 -4.98
N PHE A 107 2.88 -0.48 -5.26
CA PHE A 107 4.11 -0.05 -4.62
C PHE A 107 3.78 1.05 -3.62
N ILE A 108 4.26 0.90 -2.38
CA ILE A 108 3.95 1.81 -1.29
C ILE A 108 5.23 2.31 -0.66
N VAL A 109 5.29 3.62 -0.41
CA VAL A 109 6.32 4.26 0.40
C VAL A 109 5.64 4.82 1.66
N ASP A 110 6.14 4.44 2.82
CA ASP A 110 5.64 4.97 4.08
C ASP A 110 6.67 4.96 5.21
#